data_84dc2ea125b758ebce7cc45546d24d0a
#
_entry.id   84dc2ea125b758ebce7cc45546d24d0a
#
_cell.length_a   1.000
_cell.length_b   1.000
_cell.length_c   1.000
_cell.angle_alpha   90.00
_cell.angle_beta   90.00
_cell.angle_gamma   90.00
#
_symmetry.space_group_name_H-M   'P 1'
#
loop_
_entity.id
_entity.type
_entity.pdbx_description
1 polymer ?
#
loop_
_entity_poly.entity_id
_entity_poly.type
_entity_poly.pdbx_seq_one_letter_code
_entity_poly.pdbx_strand_id
1 'polypeptide(L)'
;MPNLILYISRDQLQKAKDVQIEFDRQKTHNKFKCKTNYIGYLGELVFNEYLKTTPHQFEWICFTKKAWDSPDFIINGRSVDLKTTFSDSMWIQDEKFDTYVYAQISEDETEMEIKGWLSKQDITRMKQENLCELVKRDNRIDYVFNQSLMKEFIN
;
A
#
# COMPACT_ATOMS: atom_id res chain seq x y z
N MET A 1 -17.97 1.39 12.46
CA MET A 1 -17.99 0.10 11.73
C MET A 1 -16.61 -0.55 11.81
N PRO A 2 -16.53 -1.88 11.89
CA PRO A 2 -15.22 -2.54 11.92
C PRO A 2 -14.52 -2.35 10.57
N ASN A 3 -13.22 -2.21 10.61
CA ASN A 3 -12.40 -2.20 9.41
C ASN A 3 -12.46 -3.56 8.71
N LEU A 4 -12.14 -3.56 7.43
CA LEU A 4 -12.03 -4.79 6.67
C LEU A 4 -10.76 -5.54 7.07
N ILE A 5 -10.90 -6.78 7.54
CA ILE A 5 -9.80 -7.67 7.89
C ILE A 5 -9.71 -8.78 6.85
N LEU A 6 -8.53 -8.91 6.24
CA LEU A 6 -8.21 -9.94 5.26
C LEU A 6 -7.20 -10.91 5.85
N TYR A 7 -7.48 -12.21 5.76
CA TYR A 7 -6.57 -13.22 6.28
C TYR A 7 -5.44 -13.50 5.28
N ILE A 8 -4.25 -13.65 5.81
CA ILE A 8 -3.04 -13.95 5.03
C ILE A 8 -2.75 -15.44 5.17
N SER A 9 -2.75 -16.17 4.05
CA SER A 9 -2.37 -17.58 4.05
C SER A 9 -0.84 -17.73 4.10
N ARG A 10 -0.39 -18.89 4.56
CA ARG A 10 1.04 -19.23 4.53
C ARG A 10 1.59 -19.24 3.13
N ASP A 11 0.80 -19.68 2.15
CA ASP A 11 1.20 -19.70 0.75
C ASP A 11 1.37 -18.30 0.18
N GLN A 12 0.47 -17.36 0.51
CA GLN A 12 0.61 -15.96 0.12
C GLN A 12 1.88 -15.34 0.71
N LEU A 13 2.12 -15.57 1.99
CA LEU A 13 3.30 -15.05 2.68
C LEU A 13 4.59 -15.61 2.07
N GLN A 14 4.64 -16.91 1.83
CA GLN A 14 5.81 -17.55 1.22
C GLN A 14 6.05 -17.05 -0.20
N LYS A 15 4.99 -16.94 -1.00
CA LYS A 15 5.08 -16.40 -2.35
C LYS A 15 5.63 -14.97 -2.37
N ALA A 16 5.17 -14.13 -1.45
CA ALA A 16 5.66 -12.75 -1.35
C ALA A 16 7.15 -12.70 -1.02
N LYS A 17 7.60 -13.53 -0.10
CA LYS A 17 9.02 -13.63 0.27
C LYS A 17 9.87 -14.14 -0.89
N ASP A 18 9.39 -15.16 -1.60
CA ASP A 18 10.09 -15.75 -2.75
C ASP A 18 10.22 -14.75 -3.91
N VAL A 19 9.16 -14.02 -4.22
CA VAL A 19 9.17 -12.99 -5.26
C VAL A 19 10.14 -11.88 -4.91
N GLN A 20 10.21 -11.46 -3.65
CA GLN A 20 11.14 -10.43 -3.21
C GLN A 20 12.59 -10.89 -3.34
N ILE A 21 12.89 -12.12 -2.97
CA ILE A 21 14.22 -12.70 -3.13
C ILE A 21 14.65 -12.69 -4.59
N GLU A 22 13.77 -13.11 -5.50
CA GLU A 22 14.05 -13.13 -6.93
C GLU A 22 14.25 -11.71 -7.48
N PHE A 23 13.43 -10.77 -7.05
CA PHE A 23 13.55 -9.37 -7.43
C PHE A 23 14.88 -8.77 -6.96
N ASP A 24 15.31 -9.07 -5.75
CA ASP A 24 16.58 -8.59 -5.18
C ASP A 24 17.79 -9.17 -5.91
N ARG A 25 17.69 -10.43 -6.37
CA ARG A 25 18.76 -11.07 -7.19
C ARG A 25 18.96 -10.37 -8.53
N GLN A 26 17.89 -9.88 -9.14
CA GLN A 26 17.93 -9.18 -10.42
C GLN A 26 18.50 -7.77 -10.31
N LYS A 27 18.40 -7.16 -9.12
CA LYS A 27 18.91 -5.82 -8.84
C LYS A 27 20.28 -5.86 -8.18
N THR A 28 21.32 -6.02 -8.98
CA THR A 28 22.70 -6.14 -8.50
C THR A 28 23.26 -4.89 -7.81
N HIS A 29 22.60 -3.72 -7.96
CA HIS A 29 23.07 -2.44 -7.42
C HIS A 29 22.09 -1.80 -6.43
N ASN A 30 21.14 -2.54 -5.89
CA ASN A 30 20.16 -1.96 -4.98
C ASN A 30 20.75 -1.81 -3.57
N LYS A 31 21.12 -0.58 -3.21
CA LYS A 31 21.60 -0.22 -1.86
C LYS A 31 20.51 -0.36 -0.78
N PHE A 32 19.26 -0.60 -1.18
CA PHE A 32 18.09 -0.59 -0.31
C PHE A 32 17.43 -1.97 -0.17
N LYS A 33 18.23 -3.04 -0.12
CA LYS A 33 17.71 -4.36 0.23
C LYS A 33 17.23 -4.34 1.67
N CYS A 34 15.94 -4.13 1.86
CA CYS A 34 15.30 -4.19 3.15
C CYS A 34 14.69 -5.57 3.35
N LYS A 35 14.92 -6.17 4.52
CA LYS A 35 14.36 -7.50 4.86
C LYS A 35 12.84 -7.55 4.87
N THR A 36 12.17 -6.40 4.92
CA THR A 36 10.71 -6.30 5.00
C THR A 36 10.06 -5.83 3.69
N ASN A 37 10.82 -5.72 2.59
CA ASN A 37 10.28 -5.24 1.31
C ASN A 37 9.17 -6.14 0.73
N TYR A 38 9.13 -7.42 1.10
CA TYR A 38 8.07 -8.34 0.67
C TYR A 38 6.67 -7.89 1.12
N ILE A 39 6.56 -7.02 2.13
CA ILE A 39 5.29 -6.57 2.69
C ILE A 39 4.45 -5.82 1.66
N GLY A 40 5.08 -4.97 0.84
CA GLY A 40 4.39 -4.28 -0.23
C GLY A 40 3.74 -5.26 -1.21
N TYR A 41 4.50 -6.23 -1.68
CA TYR A 41 3.98 -7.26 -2.58
C TYR A 41 2.92 -8.13 -1.89
N LEU A 42 3.14 -8.51 -0.63
CA LEU A 42 2.17 -9.28 0.15
C LEU A 42 0.83 -8.55 0.25
N GLY A 43 0.86 -7.27 0.56
CA GLY A 43 -0.34 -6.44 0.63
C GLY A 43 -1.09 -6.42 -0.70
N GLU A 44 -0.38 -6.22 -1.80
CA GLU A 44 -0.97 -6.23 -3.14
C GLU A 44 -1.57 -7.60 -3.47
N LEU A 45 -0.87 -8.68 -3.16
CA LEU A 45 -1.34 -10.04 -3.41
C LEU A 45 -2.63 -10.35 -2.65
N VAL A 46 -2.68 -10.03 -1.36
CA VAL A 46 -3.86 -10.24 -0.51
C VAL A 46 -5.03 -9.37 -0.99
N PHE A 47 -4.76 -8.11 -1.31
CA PHE A 47 -5.78 -7.19 -1.81
C PHE A 47 -6.31 -7.61 -3.18
N ASN A 48 -5.44 -8.11 -4.05
CA ASN A 48 -5.86 -8.67 -5.35
C ASN A 48 -6.83 -9.83 -5.19
N GLU A 49 -6.54 -10.76 -4.29
CA GLU A 49 -7.44 -11.89 -4.02
C GLU A 49 -8.79 -11.42 -3.45
N TYR A 50 -8.78 -10.42 -2.60
CA TYR A 50 -10.01 -9.80 -2.10
C TYR A 50 -10.81 -9.15 -3.23
N LEU A 51 -10.17 -8.37 -4.12
CA LEU A 51 -10.85 -7.70 -5.22
C LEU A 51 -11.56 -8.67 -6.16
N LYS A 52 -11.03 -9.88 -6.32
CA LYS A 52 -11.69 -10.94 -7.11
C LYS A 52 -13.04 -11.36 -6.53
N THR A 53 -13.28 -11.13 -5.24
CA THR A 53 -14.56 -11.43 -4.58
C THR A 53 -15.57 -10.29 -4.67
N THR A 54 -15.19 -9.16 -5.20
CA THR A 54 -16.02 -7.95 -5.32
C THR A 54 -16.57 -7.81 -6.74
N PRO A 55 -17.63 -6.99 -6.96
CA PRO A 55 -18.12 -6.71 -8.32
C PRO A 55 -17.30 -5.66 -9.05
N HIS A 56 -16.21 -5.12 -8.46
CA HIS A 56 -15.41 -4.08 -9.08
C HIS A 56 -14.63 -4.59 -10.29
N GLN A 57 -14.55 -3.78 -11.32
CA GLN A 57 -13.62 -3.99 -12.42
C GLN A 57 -12.25 -3.49 -11.98
N PHE A 58 -11.24 -4.34 -12.07
CA PHE A 58 -9.91 -3.96 -11.63
C PHE A 58 -8.82 -4.64 -12.44
N GLU A 59 -7.65 -4.00 -12.44
CA GLU A 59 -6.41 -4.54 -12.96
C GLU A 59 -5.35 -4.39 -11.89
N TRP A 60 -4.67 -5.48 -11.56
CA TRP A 60 -3.49 -5.45 -10.70
C TRP A 60 -2.25 -5.25 -11.55
N ILE A 61 -1.58 -4.12 -11.36
CA ILE A 61 -0.32 -3.81 -12.02
C ILE A 61 0.80 -4.37 -11.15
N CYS A 62 1.08 -5.68 -11.30
CA CYS A 62 2.09 -6.37 -10.52
C CYS A 62 3.44 -5.69 -10.70
N PHE A 63 4.19 -5.52 -9.62
CA PHE A 63 5.42 -4.75 -9.63
C PHE A 63 6.50 -5.28 -10.57
N THR A 64 6.44 -6.53 -11.01
CA THR A 64 7.29 -7.09 -12.06
C THR A 64 7.02 -6.48 -13.44
N LYS A 65 5.86 -5.84 -13.63
CA LYS A 65 5.44 -5.18 -14.88
C LYS A 65 5.34 -3.67 -14.73
N LYS A 66 5.62 -3.12 -13.54
CA LYS A 66 5.49 -1.70 -13.28
C LYS A 66 6.59 -0.90 -13.95
N ALA A 67 6.20 0.22 -14.56
CA ALA A 67 7.08 1.34 -14.76
C ALA A 67 7.26 2.09 -13.42
N TRP A 68 8.26 2.95 -13.33
CA TRP A 68 8.59 3.72 -12.11
C TRP A 68 7.40 4.47 -11.50
N ASP A 69 6.48 4.98 -12.33
CA ASP A 69 5.36 5.84 -11.96
C ASP A 69 4.00 5.13 -12.06
N SER A 70 3.98 3.80 -12.15
CA SER A 70 2.74 3.04 -12.24
C SER A 70 2.04 2.93 -10.89
N PRO A 71 0.69 2.99 -10.84
CA PRO A 71 -0.05 2.65 -9.64
C PRO A 71 -0.02 1.15 -9.37
N ASP A 72 -0.45 0.72 -8.19
CA ASP A 72 -0.57 -0.71 -7.86
C ASP A 72 -1.78 -1.35 -8.53
N PHE A 73 -2.89 -0.63 -8.58
CA PHE A 73 -4.14 -1.09 -9.18
C PHE A 73 -4.81 0.01 -9.99
N ILE A 74 -5.61 -0.42 -10.97
CA ILE A 74 -6.66 0.41 -11.56
C ILE A 74 -7.97 -0.22 -11.12
N ILE A 75 -8.80 0.51 -10.37
CA ILE A 75 -10.08 0.02 -9.86
C ILE A 75 -11.18 0.94 -10.35
N ASN A 76 -12.12 0.41 -11.12
CA ASN A 76 -13.20 1.19 -11.74
C ASN A 76 -12.67 2.44 -12.49
N GLY A 77 -11.55 2.28 -13.19
CA GLY A 77 -10.93 3.35 -13.98
C GLY A 77 -10.09 4.34 -13.20
N ARG A 78 -9.92 4.16 -11.88
CA ARG A 78 -9.12 5.04 -11.04
C ARG A 78 -7.81 4.39 -10.60
N SER A 79 -6.74 5.17 -10.60
CA SER A 79 -5.45 4.69 -10.10
C SER A 79 -5.46 4.61 -8.58
N VAL A 80 -4.99 3.47 -8.06
CA VAL A 80 -4.96 3.18 -6.63
C VAL A 80 -3.56 2.73 -6.23
N ASP A 81 -3.03 3.35 -5.20
CA ASP A 81 -1.78 2.96 -4.58
C ASP A 81 -2.09 2.35 -3.20
N LEU A 82 -1.60 1.15 -2.96
CA LEU A 82 -1.80 0.44 -1.71
C LEU A 82 -0.57 0.60 -0.83
N LYS A 83 -0.71 1.32 0.26
CA LYS A 83 0.36 1.50 1.25
C LYS A 83 0.23 0.45 2.34
N THR A 84 1.09 -0.56 2.27
CA THR A 84 1.11 -1.67 3.23
C THR A 84 2.28 -1.51 4.18
N THR A 85 2.01 -1.60 5.47
CA THR A 85 3.02 -1.37 6.50
C THR A 85 2.68 -2.13 7.80
N PHE A 86 3.64 -2.28 8.68
CA PHE A 86 3.41 -2.69 10.07
C PHE A 86 3.07 -1.50 10.97
N SER A 87 3.34 -0.28 10.53
CA SER A 87 3.14 0.92 11.33
C SER A 87 1.66 1.31 11.40
N ASP A 88 1.33 2.14 12.37
CA ASP A 88 -0.02 2.65 12.60
C ASP A 88 -0.36 3.91 11.77
N SER A 89 0.48 4.24 10.81
CA SER A 89 0.32 5.43 9.98
C SER A 89 0.67 5.15 8.52
N MET A 90 0.01 5.86 7.61
CA MET A 90 0.31 5.81 6.18
C MET A 90 1.30 6.92 5.83
N TRP A 91 2.37 6.55 5.13
CA TRP A 91 3.42 7.49 4.71
C TRP A 91 3.36 7.69 3.21
N ILE A 92 3.22 8.95 2.79
CA ILE A 92 3.10 9.33 1.38
C ILE A 92 4.13 10.41 1.05
N GLN A 93 4.89 10.19 0.00
CA GLN A 93 5.88 11.16 -0.47
C GLN A 93 5.22 12.23 -1.34
N ASP A 94 4.43 11.83 -2.31
CA ASP A 94 3.67 12.75 -3.16
C ASP A 94 2.32 12.12 -3.59
N GLU A 95 1.38 12.97 -4.00
CA GLU A 95 0.04 12.58 -4.40
C GLU A 95 -0.07 12.41 -5.92
N LYS A 96 0.51 11.34 -6.46
CA LYS A 96 0.47 11.05 -7.91
C LYS A 96 -0.82 10.38 -8.37
N PHE A 97 -1.42 9.55 -7.52
CA PHE A 97 -2.52 8.67 -7.89
C PHE A 97 -3.87 9.17 -7.37
N ASP A 98 -4.96 8.68 -7.95
CA ASP A 98 -6.31 9.13 -7.59
C ASP A 98 -6.68 8.77 -6.15
N THR A 99 -6.22 7.63 -5.68
CA THR A 99 -6.60 7.08 -4.37
C THR A 99 -5.43 6.35 -3.72
N TYR A 100 -5.33 6.51 -2.40
CA TYR A 100 -4.36 5.81 -1.55
C TYR A 100 -5.11 5.01 -0.52
N VAL A 101 -4.85 3.72 -0.46
CA VAL A 101 -5.44 2.80 0.53
C VAL A 101 -4.38 2.42 1.54
N TYR A 102 -4.71 2.54 2.82
CA TYR A 102 -3.82 2.18 3.91
C TYR A 102 -4.16 0.79 4.45
N ALA A 103 -3.18 -0.09 4.43
CA ALA A 103 -3.27 -1.45 4.95
C ALA A 103 -2.20 -1.69 6.00
N GLN A 104 -2.58 -2.27 7.11
CA GLN A 104 -1.67 -2.65 8.19
C GLN A 104 -1.63 -4.16 8.35
N ILE A 105 -0.42 -4.72 8.35
CA ILE A 105 -0.20 -6.15 8.59
C ILE A 105 0.05 -6.37 10.07
N SER A 106 -0.56 -7.41 10.64
CA SER A 106 -0.34 -7.83 12.02
C SER A 106 1.11 -8.30 12.24
N GLU A 107 1.59 -8.21 13.47
CA GLU A 107 2.97 -8.61 13.82
C GLU A 107 3.26 -10.06 13.46
N ASP A 108 2.28 -10.96 13.61
CA ASP A 108 2.41 -12.36 13.26
C ASP A 108 2.18 -12.67 11.77
N GLU A 109 1.90 -11.63 10.96
CA GLU A 109 1.71 -11.74 9.51
C GLU A 109 0.55 -12.66 9.10
N THR A 110 -0.48 -12.75 9.93
CA THR A 110 -1.66 -13.58 9.66
C THR A 110 -2.87 -12.81 9.17
N GLU A 111 -2.87 -11.48 9.35
CA GLU A 111 -3.98 -10.61 8.99
C GLU A 111 -3.49 -9.31 8.38
N MET A 112 -4.26 -8.80 7.43
CA MET A 112 -4.11 -7.46 6.87
C MET A 112 -5.41 -6.69 7.10
N GLU A 113 -5.33 -5.59 7.80
CA GLU A 113 -6.47 -4.72 8.06
C GLU A 113 -6.43 -3.53 7.12
N ILE A 114 -7.51 -3.32 6.36
CA ILE A 114 -7.68 -2.11 5.57
C ILE A 114 -8.18 -1.00 6.50
N LYS A 115 -7.31 -0.06 6.80
CA LYS A 115 -7.54 1.00 7.80
C LYS A 115 -8.38 2.16 7.27
N GLY A 116 -8.32 2.41 5.98
CA GLY A 116 -9.02 3.52 5.36
C GLY A 116 -8.38 3.95 4.07
N TRP A 117 -8.87 5.05 3.52
CA TRP A 117 -8.37 5.57 2.25
C TRP A 117 -8.48 7.09 2.19
N LEU A 118 -7.66 7.68 1.31
CA LEU A 118 -7.66 9.11 0.99
C LEU A 118 -7.64 9.29 -0.52
N SER A 119 -8.38 10.27 -1.01
CA SER A 119 -8.24 10.71 -2.41
C SER A 119 -7.04 11.65 -2.55
N LYS A 120 -6.59 11.85 -3.79
CA LYS A 120 -5.57 12.84 -4.10
C LYS A 120 -5.94 14.22 -3.56
N GLN A 121 -7.20 14.63 -3.71
CA GLN A 121 -7.70 15.91 -3.23
C GLN A 121 -7.68 16.00 -1.70
N ASP A 122 -8.01 14.93 -1.01
CA ASP A 122 -7.92 14.88 0.46
C ASP A 122 -6.50 15.11 0.93
N ILE A 123 -5.53 14.47 0.30
CA ILE A 123 -4.11 14.60 0.65
C ILE A 123 -3.62 16.03 0.42
N THR A 124 -3.91 16.59 -0.76
CA THR A 124 -3.54 17.97 -1.09
C THR A 124 -4.13 18.96 -0.09
N ARG A 125 -5.41 18.80 0.26
CA ARG A 125 -6.09 19.64 1.26
C ARG A 125 -5.44 19.52 2.64
N MET A 126 -5.17 18.29 3.08
CA MET A 126 -4.58 18.03 4.40
C MET A 126 -3.17 18.60 4.53
N LYS A 127 -2.38 18.59 3.45
CA LYS A 127 -1.07 19.25 3.40
C LYS A 127 -1.22 20.77 3.56
N GLN A 128 -2.16 21.38 2.84
CA GLN A 128 -2.41 22.81 2.89
C GLN A 128 -2.90 23.27 4.26
N GLU A 129 -3.72 22.47 4.92
CA GLU A 129 -4.32 22.77 6.21
C GLU A 129 -3.47 22.30 7.42
N ASN A 130 -2.28 21.74 7.17
CA ASN A 130 -1.37 21.21 8.18
C ASN A 130 -2.02 20.15 9.09
N LEU A 131 -2.87 19.29 8.51
CA LEU A 131 -3.55 18.22 9.24
C LEU A 131 -2.74 16.92 9.30
N CYS A 132 -1.68 16.81 8.52
CA CYS A 132 -0.76 15.66 8.54
C CYS A 132 0.59 16.06 9.11
N GLU A 133 1.33 15.09 9.61
CA GLU A 133 2.69 15.27 10.07
C GLU A 133 3.65 15.28 8.90
N LEU A 134 4.70 16.10 8.99
CA LEU A 134 5.75 16.18 8.00
C LEU A 134 7.04 15.63 8.59
N VAL A 135 7.66 14.66 7.91
CA VAL A 135 8.92 14.04 8.32
C VAL A 135 9.95 14.24 7.22
N LYS A 136 11.05 14.87 7.56
CA LYS A 136 12.18 15.05 6.65
C LYS A 136 13.19 13.92 6.85
N ARG A 137 13.56 13.27 5.74
CA ARG A 137 14.59 12.24 5.72
C ARG A 137 15.54 12.51 4.56
N ASP A 138 16.79 12.78 4.85
CA ASP A 138 17.82 13.06 3.83
C ASP A 138 17.32 14.07 2.79
N ASN A 139 17.13 13.64 1.55
CA ASN A 139 16.69 14.48 0.44
C ASN A 139 15.19 14.35 0.15
N ARG A 140 14.42 13.77 1.08
CA ARG A 140 13.00 13.54 0.82
C ARG A 140 12.13 13.99 1.99
N ILE A 141 10.91 14.37 1.67
CA ILE A 141 9.88 14.73 2.63
C ILE A 141 8.76 13.71 2.53
N ASP A 142 8.44 13.09 3.66
CA ASP A 142 7.27 12.22 3.77
C ASP A 142 6.18 12.92 4.56
N TYR A 143 4.94 12.72 4.13
CA TYR A 143 3.74 13.16 4.84
C TYR A 143 3.11 11.96 5.52
N VAL A 144 2.83 12.06 6.80
CA VAL A 144 2.34 10.96 7.64
C VAL A 144 0.88 11.20 7.97
N PHE A 145 0.03 10.25 7.59
CA PHE A 145 -1.41 10.31 7.77
C PHE A 145 -1.84 9.24 8.77
N ASN A 146 -2.45 9.68 9.87
CA ASN A 146 -3.00 8.75 10.84
C ASN A 146 -4.41 8.29 10.42
N GLN A 147 -4.84 7.15 10.89
CA GLN A 147 -6.12 6.55 10.50
C GLN A 147 -7.31 7.49 10.73
N SER A 148 -7.27 8.32 11.78
CA SER A 148 -8.36 9.25 12.11
C SER A 148 -8.65 10.27 11.01
N LEU A 149 -7.71 10.51 10.09
CA LEU A 149 -7.86 11.42 8.95
C LEU A 149 -8.50 10.76 7.74
N MET A 150 -8.66 9.46 7.75
CA MET A 150 -9.04 8.68 6.58
C MET A 150 -10.53 8.38 6.52
N LYS A 151 -11.01 8.20 5.31
CA LYS A 151 -12.36 7.71 5.07
C LYS A 151 -12.41 6.21 5.33
N GLU A 152 -13.53 5.75 5.88
CA GLU A 152 -13.74 4.31 6.10
C GLU A 152 -13.77 3.56 4.77
N PHE A 153 -13.19 2.37 4.78
CA PHE A 153 -13.24 1.47 3.63
C PHE A 153 -14.56 0.70 3.69
N ILE A 154 -15.44 1.01 2.76
CA ILE A 154 -16.76 0.36 2.65
C ILE A 154 -16.70 -0.66 1.50
N ASN A 155 -17.07 -1.88 1.81
CA ASN A 155 -17.16 -2.97 0.84
C ASN A 155 -18.24 -2.75 -0.22
#